data_5713c17da44b6f6bd3cdc6d1899b61a8
#
_entry.id   5713c17da44b6f6bd3cdc6d1899b61a8
#
_cell.length_a   1.000
_cell.length_b   1.000
_cell.length_c   1.000
_cell.angle_alpha   90.00
_cell.angle_beta   90.00
_cell.angle_gamma   90.00
#
_symmetry.space_group_name_H-M   'P 1'
#
loop_
_entity.id
_entity.type
_entity.pdbx_description
1 polymer ?
#
loop_
_entity_poly.entity_id
_entity_poly.type
_entity_poly.pdbx_seq_one_letter_code
_entity_poly.pdbx_strand_id
1 'polypeptide(L)'
;MDGSTVGRMAVELELRRSHDDRRRYVVDGVGSLRYRSWFSRRAELMPVGGPALTAQPRGVMSRSAVAVTAAGVPVGEFAQSRRLTHGGEVTWHGRSLTLRSEAVLTSRYSLLDGTSVALEVRASGWGRTRARLTLGTELLEPGLVLFALWVVQDFLAQDSSSGG
;
A
#
# COMPACT_ATOMS: atom_id res chain seq x y z
N MET A 1 -21.25 -16.58 32.02
CA MET A 1 -19.98 -16.02 31.51
C MET A 1 -20.11 -15.86 30.02
N ASP A 2 -20.61 -14.72 29.62
CA ASP A 2 -20.81 -14.45 28.24
C ASP A 2 -19.50 -13.92 27.64
N GLY A 3 -18.71 -14.85 27.17
CA GLY A 3 -17.64 -14.51 26.24
C GLY A 3 -18.23 -14.09 24.91
N SER A 4 -18.95 -12.99 24.89
CA SER A 4 -19.26 -12.37 23.61
C SER A 4 -17.96 -11.80 23.04
N THR A 5 -17.27 -12.65 22.33
CA THR A 5 -16.34 -12.23 21.31
C THR A 5 -17.19 -11.43 20.33
N VAL A 6 -17.33 -10.13 20.59
CA VAL A 6 -17.82 -9.20 19.57
C VAL A 6 -16.82 -9.36 18.44
N GLY A 7 -17.21 -10.13 17.42
CA GLY A 7 -16.42 -10.30 16.24
C GLY A 7 -16.12 -8.89 15.72
N ARG A 8 -14.87 -8.47 15.86
CA ARG A 8 -14.42 -7.22 15.28
C ARG A 8 -14.64 -7.35 13.80
N MET A 9 -15.64 -6.65 13.26
CA MET A 9 -15.94 -6.69 11.85
C MET A 9 -14.76 -6.05 11.11
N ALA A 10 -13.95 -6.90 10.50
CA ALA A 10 -12.91 -6.45 9.60
C ALA A 10 -13.57 -5.77 8.41
N VAL A 11 -13.13 -4.56 8.08
CA VAL A 11 -13.62 -3.85 6.90
C VAL A 11 -12.85 -4.35 5.69
N GLU A 12 -13.58 -4.90 4.71
CA GLU A 12 -13.02 -5.32 3.43
C GLU A 12 -13.26 -4.24 2.39
N LEU A 13 -12.19 -3.88 1.69
CA LEU A 13 -12.19 -2.91 0.61
C LEU A 13 -11.51 -3.49 -0.62
N GLU A 14 -11.72 -2.88 -1.77
CA GLU A 14 -11.09 -3.28 -3.02
C GLU A 14 -10.39 -2.11 -3.67
N LEU A 15 -9.18 -2.37 -4.20
CA LEU A 15 -8.48 -1.46 -5.08
C LEU A 15 -8.91 -1.77 -6.51
N ARG A 16 -9.63 -0.85 -7.14
CA ARG A 16 -10.19 -1.02 -8.49
C ARG A 16 -9.61 0.00 -9.44
N ARG A 17 -9.37 -0.44 -10.67
CA ARG A 17 -9.05 0.48 -11.76
C ARG A 17 -10.27 1.36 -12.08
N SER A 18 -10.05 2.66 -12.23
CA SER A 18 -11.09 3.58 -12.66
C SER A 18 -11.56 3.26 -14.09
N HIS A 19 -12.85 3.49 -14.37
CA HIS A 19 -13.42 3.36 -15.71
C HIS A 19 -12.92 4.47 -16.64
N ASP A 20 -12.74 5.65 -16.11
CA ASP A 20 -12.47 6.87 -16.88
C ASP A 20 -10.97 7.10 -17.11
N ASP A 21 -10.13 6.59 -16.22
CA ASP A 21 -8.68 6.76 -16.30
C ASP A 21 -7.98 5.44 -15.94
N ARG A 22 -7.35 4.83 -16.94
CA ARG A 22 -6.64 3.56 -16.77
C ARG A 22 -5.41 3.62 -15.87
N ARG A 23 -4.90 4.82 -15.59
CA ARG A 23 -3.77 5.04 -14.67
C ARG A 23 -4.22 5.26 -13.23
N ARG A 24 -5.52 5.38 -13.01
CA ARG A 24 -6.11 5.67 -11.72
C ARG A 24 -6.72 4.42 -11.10
N TYR A 25 -6.44 4.22 -9.84
CA TYR A 25 -6.99 3.15 -9.00
C TYR A 25 -7.68 3.77 -7.80
N VAL A 26 -8.83 3.26 -7.45
CA VAL A 26 -9.71 3.83 -6.42
C VAL A 26 -9.97 2.80 -5.34
N VAL A 27 -9.93 3.24 -4.09
CA VAL A 27 -10.41 2.51 -2.92
C VAL A 27 -11.51 3.35 -2.28
N ASP A 28 -12.73 2.83 -2.29
CA ASP A 28 -13.89 3.53 -1.76
C ASP A 28 -13.69 3.89 -0.29
N GLY A 29 -13.96 5.16 0.04
CA GLY A 29 -13.81 5.68 1.40
C GLY A 29 -12.38 5.96 1.84
N VAL A 30 -11.38 5.58 1.06
CA VAL A 30 -9.96 5.80 1.37
C VAL A 30 -9.33 6.85 0.45
N GLY A 31 -9.55 6.73 -0.85
CA GLY A 31 -9.01 7.66 -1.83
C GLY A 31 -8.61 6.99 -3.12
N SER A 32 -7.67 7.61 -3.83
CA SER A 32 -7.18 7.09 -5.11
C SER A 32 -5.68 7.26 -5.26
N LEU A 33 -5.11 6.44 -6.11
CA LEU A 33 -3.73 6.60 -6.57
C LEU A 33 -3.73 6.64 -8.09
N ARG A 34 -2.92 7.52 -8.67
CA ARG A 34 -2.83 7.71 -10.11
C ARG A 34 -1.37 7.74 -10.54
N TYR A 35 -0.99 6.81 -11.40
CA TYR A 35 0.35 6.77 -11.97
C TYR A 35 0.52 7.90 -12.99
N ARG A 36 1.70 8.51 -12.98
CA ARG A 36 2.03 9.63 -13.87
C ARG A 36 2.02 9.24 -15.34
N SER A 37 2.52 8.04 -15.63
CA SER A 37 2.48 7.43 -16.97
C SER A 37 2.50 5.92 -16.84
N TRP A 38 2.33 5.21 -17.96
CA TRP A 38 2.40 3.75 -17.99
C TRP A 38 3.76 3.19 -17.57
N PHE A 39 4.81 3.94 -17.76
CA PHE A 39 6.19 3.53 -17.47
C PHE A 39 6.74 4.14 -16.18
N SER A 40 5.97 5.02 -15.54
CA SER A 40 6.40 5.67 -14.31
C SER A 40 6.01 4.87 -13.10
N ARG A 41 6.95 4.71 -12.17
CA ARG A 41 6.67 4.19 -10.84
C ARG A 41 6.08 5.26 -9.93
N ARG A 42 6.21 6.53 -10.31
CA ARG A 42 5.71 7.66 -9.55
C ARG A 42 4.20 7.75 -9.65
N ALA A 43 3.53 7.90 -8.50
CA ALA A 43 2.09 8.03 -8.44
C ALA A 43 1.68 9.19 -7.52
N GLU A 44 0.56 9.80 -7.84
CA GLU A 44 -0.11 10.75 -6.98
C GLU A 44 -1.11 10.01 -6.10
N LEU A 45 -1.01 10.25 -4.79
CA LEU A 45 -1.92 9.70 -3.80
C LEU A 45 -2.90 10.79 -3.39
N MET A 46 -4.19 10.50 -3.52
CA MET A 46 -5.26 11.43 -3.16
C MET A 46 -6.11 10.84 -2.05
N PRO A 47 -5.69 10.99 -0.79
CA PRO A 47 -6.45 10.46 0.34
C PRO A 47 -7.72 11.29 0.58
N VAL A 48 -8.78 10.61 0.99
CA VAL A 48 -10.01 11.28 1.42
C VAL A 48 -9.72 12.12 2.65
N GLY A 49 -10.10 13.40 2.61
CA GLY A 49 -9.93 14.31 3.74
C GLY A 49 -8.52 14.76 4.03
N GLY A 50 -7.56 14.44 3.18
CA GLY A 50 -6.16 14.83 3.33
C GLY A 50 -5.57 15.48 2.08
N PRO A 51 -4.36 16.05 2.20
CA PRO A 51 -3.67 16.65 1.06
C PRO A 51 -3.19 15.58 0.09
N ALA A 52 -3.06 15.97 -1.19
CA ALA A 52 -2.42 15.12 -2.20
C ALA A 52 -0.94 14.90 -1.86
N LEU A 53 -0.49 13.67 -2.07
CA LEU A 53 0.90 13.24 -1.85
C LEU A 53 1.46 12.64 -3.13
N THR A 54 2.78 12.66 -3.28
CA THR A 54 3.46 11.96 -4.36
C THR A 54 4.26 10.80 -3.78
N ALA A 55 3.97 9.58 -4.23
CA ALA A 55 4.78 8.40 -3.93
C ALA A 55 5.79 8.19 -5.05
N GLN A 56 7.04 8.02 -4.70
CA GLN A 56 8.13 7.85 -5.67
C GLN A 56 9.23 6.96 -5.12
N PRO A 57 9.92 6.20 -5.99
CA PRO A 57 11.10 5.47 -5.57
C PRO A 57 12.22 6.43 -5.18
N ARG A 58 13.03 6.02 -4.22
CA ARG A 58 14.19 6.77 -3.76
C ARG A 58 15.45 6.10 -4.32
N GLY A 59 16.00 6.69 -5.37
CA GLY A 59 17.16 6.13 -6.06
C GLY A 59 16.82 5.07 -7.11
N VAL A 60 17.78 4.79 -7.99
CA VAL A 60 17.62 3.91 -9.15
C VAL A 60 17.74 2.43 -8.78
N MET A 61 18.57 2.12 -7.80
CA MET A 61 18.93 0.75 -7.42
C MET A 61 18.36 0.31 -6.07
N SER A 62 17.80 1.21 -5.30
CA SER A 62 17.24 0.88 -4.00
C SER A 62 15.74 0.67 -4.09
N ARG A 63 15.24 -0.31 -3.36
CA ARG A 63 13.80 -0.53 -3.17
C ARG A 63 13.22 0.38 -2.09
N SER A 64 13.88 1.51 -1.84
CA SER A 64 13.39 2.54 -0.95
C SER A 64 12.40 3.44 -1.68
N ALA A 65 11.44 3.96 -0.95
CA ALA A 65 10.42 4.84 -1.49
C ALA A 65 10.08 5.94 -0.49
N VAL A 66 9.50 7.01 -0.98
CA VAL A 66 9.10 8.15 -0.16
C VAL A 66 7.75 8.69 -0.63
N ALA A 67 6.93 9.13 0.33
CA ALA A 67 5.72 9.91 0.06
C ALA A 67 5.98 11.35 0.50
N VAL A 68 5.79 12.28 -0.41
CA VAL A 68 6.05 13.71 -0.16
C VAL A 68 4.80 14.55 -0.42
N THR A 69 4.70 15.66 0.31
CA THR A 69 3.65 16.66 0.07
C THR A 69 3.93 17.44 -1.22
N ALA A 70 2.99 18.29 -1.65
CA ALA A 70 3.17 19.20 -2.77
C ALA A 70 4.37 20.14 -2.58
N ALA A 71 4.73 20.48 -1.34
CA ALA A 71 5.90 21.28 -1.00
C ALA A 71 7.20 20.46 -0.94
N GLY A 72 7.16 19.16 -1.22
CA GLY A 72 8.31 18.27 -1.19
C GLY A 72 8.71 17.79 0.20
N VAL A 73 7.87 17.96 1.21
CA VAL A 73 8.13 17.51 2.58
C VAL A 73 7.81 16.03 2.72
N PRO A 74 8.77 15.19 3.14
CA PRO A 74 8.52 13.77 3.37
C PRO A 74 7.54 13.56 4.54
N VAL A 75 6.52 12.73 4.31
CA VAL A 75 5.56 12.33 5.35
C VAL A 75 5.61 10.83 5.61
N GLY A 76 6.10 10.06 4.65
CA GLY A 76 6.24 8.61 4.75
C GLY A 76 7.45 8.11 3.99
N GLU A 77 8.02 7.01 4.46
CA GLU A 77 9.16 6.35 3.84
C GLU A 77 8.98 4.84 3.91
N PHE A 78 9.50 4.16 2.90
CA PHE A 78 9.66 2.71 2.90
C PHE A 78 11.12 2.37 2.69
N ALA A 79 11.66 1.52 3.55
CA ALA A 79 13.01 0.98 3.43
C ALA A 79 12.96 -0.55 3.42
N GLN A 80 13.41 -1.15 2.33
CA GLN A 80 13.44 -2.61 2.24
C GLN A 80 14.40 -3.21 3.26
N SER A 81 13.93 -4.23 3.98
CA SER A 81 14.78 -5.02 4.85
C SER A 81 15.60 -6.02 4.05
N ARG A 82 16.90 -6.13 4.33
CA ARG A 82 17.76 -7.15 3.72
C ARG A 82 17.38 -8.57 4.15
N ARG A 83 16.65 -8.70 5.25
CA ARG A 83 16.21 -9.99 5.80
C ARG A 83 14.91 -10.50 5.20
N LEU A 84 14.15 -9.63 4.56
CA LEU A 84 12.86 -9.96 3.98
C LEU A 84 12.93 -9.76 2.47
N THR A 85 12.62 -10.79 1.72
CA THR A 85 12.68 -10.76 0.26
C THR A 85 11.73 -9.71 -0.34
N HIS A 86 10.55 -9.56 0.26
CA HIS A 86 9.51 -8.63 -0.18
C HIS A 86 8.87 -7.96 1.04
N GLY A 87 9.63 -7.10 1.69
CA GLY A 87 9.14 -6.40 2.86
C GLY A 87 10.16 -5.42 3.39
N GLY A 88 9.76 -4.68 4.38
CA GLY A 88 10.61 -3.67 5.00
C GLY A 88 9.86 -2.83 6.01
N GLU A 89 10.49 -1.73 6.39
CA GLU A 89 9.94 -0.81 7.36
C GLU A 89 9.23 0.36 6.66
N VAL A 90 8.03 0.64 7.09
CA VAL A 90 7.25 1.81 6.68
C VAL A 90 7.24 2.80 7.83
N THR A 91 7.69 4.00 7.59
CA THR A 91 7.58 5.12 8.54
C THR A 91 6.54 6.09 8.02
N TRP A 92 5.57 6.45 8.84
CA TRP A 92 4.50 7.37 8.48
C TRP A 92 4.25 8.36 9.61
N HIS A 93 4.51 9.65 9.35
CA HIS A 93 4.45 10.71 10.38
C HIS A 93 5.17 10.32 11.68
N GLY A 94 6.37 9.73 11.55
CA GLY A 94 7.15 9.28 12.69
C GLY A 94 6.75 7.95 13.32
N ARG A 95 5.65 7.34 12.86
CA ARG A 95 5.21 6.02 13.30
C ARG A 95 5.87 4.93 12.45
N SER A 96 6.42 3.91 13.11
CA SER A 96 7.06 2.77 12.44
C SER A 96 6.13 1.58 12.35
N LEU A 97 6.00 1.03 11.14
CA LEU A 97 5.25 -0.18 10.83
C LEU A 97 6.12 -1.11 9.99
N THR A 98 5.76 -2.39 9.96
CA THR A 98 6.46 -3.38 9.16
C THR A 98 5.56 -3.90 8.04
N LEU A 99 6.02 -3.81 6.80
CA LEU A 99 5.38 -4.46 5.67
C LEU A 99 6.05 -5.81 5.45
N ARG A 100 5.24 -6.87 5.43
CA ARG A 100 5.73 -8.25 5.29
C ARG A 100 4.94 -9.02 4.25
N SER A 101 5.64 -9.74 3.37
CA SER A 101 5.03 -10.72 2.51
C SER A 101 4.73 -11.99 3.31
N GLU A 102 3.46 -12.40 3.37
CA GLU A 102 3.04 -13.59 4.10
C GLU A 102 3.25 -14.87 3.29
N ALA A 103 3.11 -14.78 1.98
CA ALA A 103 3.34 -15.93 1.10
C ALA A 103 3.72 -15.47 -0.29
N VAL A 104 4.83 -16.00 -0.80
CA VAL A 104 5.37 -15.63 -2.12
C VAL A 104 4.42 -15.99 -3.26
N LEU A 105 3.70 -17.13 -3.12
CA LEU A 105 2.82 -17.64 -4.17
C LEU A 105 1.43 -16.97 -4.19
N THR A 106 1.00 -16.34 -3.12
CA THR A 106 -0.36 -15.82 -2.99
C THR A 106 -0.44 -14.31 -3.09
N SER A 107 0.67 -13.62 -3.30
CA SER A 107 0.75 -12.14 -3.36
C SER A 107 0.03 -11.46 -2.19
N ARG A 108 0.24 -11.99 -1.01
CA ARG A 108 -0.39 -11.53 0.23
C ARG A 108 0.63 -10.78 1.07
N TYR A 109 0.25 -9.58 1.48
CA TYR A 109 1.09 -8.68 2.27
C TYR A 109 0.36 -8.23 3.52
N SER A 110 1.10 -8.06 4.61
CA SER A 110 0.55 -7.53 5.85
C SER A 110 1.35 -6.31 6.29
N LEU A 111 0.65 -5.26 6.70
CA LEU A 111 1.23 -4.11 7.36
C LEU A 111 1.01 -4.29 8.86
N LEU A 112 2.09 -4.41 9.60
CA LEU A 112 2.07 -4.73 11.03
C LEU A 112 2.44 -3.50 11.86
N ASP A 113 1.66 -3.29 12.92
CA ASP A 113 2.02 -2.40 14.02
C ASP A 113 2.45 -3.28 15.20
N GLY A 114 3.75 -3.42 15.40
CA GLY A 114 4.26 -4.44 16.33
C GLY A 114 3.87 -5.85 15.87
N THR A 115 3.03 -6.53 16.65
CA THR A 115 2.51 -7.86 16.33
C THR A 115 1.08 -7.82 15.76
N SER A 116 0.43 -6.67 15.77
CA SER A 116 -0.94 -6.51 15.29
C SER A 116 -0.97 -6.24 13.80
N VAL A 117 -1.84 -6.95 13.08
CA VAL A 117 -2.07 -6.69 11.65
C VAL A 117 -2.99 -5.48 11.51
N ALA A 118 -2.43 -4.38 11.01
CA ALA A 118 -3.18 -3.15 10.75
C ALA A 118 -3.88 -3.17 9.39
N LEU A 119 -3.26 -3.81 8.41
CA LEU A 119 -3.77 -3.92 7.05
C LEU A 119 -3.28 -5.22 6.42
N GLU A 120 -4.17 -5.94 5.75
CA GLU A 120 -3.82 -7.07 4.90
C GLU A 120 -4.18 -6.73 3.46
N VAL A 121 -3.26 -7.00 2.54
CA VAL A 121 -3.44 -6.77 1.11
C VAL A 121 -3.26 -8.10 0.38
N ARG A 122 -4.27 -8.50 -0.39
CA ARG A 122 -4.19 -9.62 -1.32
C ARG A 122 -4.23 -9.07 -2.73
N ALA A 123 -3.11 -9.13 -3.42
CA ALA A 123 -3.04 -8.67 -4.79
C ALA A 123 -3.63 -9.70 -5.74
N SER A 124 -4.37 -9.21 -6.74
CA SER A 124 -4.93 -10.03 -7.82
C SER A 124 -4.30 -9.60 -9.13
N GLY A 125 -3.77 -10.57 -9.89
CA GLY A 125 -3.18 -10.31 -11.20
C GLY A 125 -4.20 -10.13 -12.33
N TRP A 126 -5.49 -10.35 -12.09
CA TRP A 126 -6.51 -10.43 -13.12
C TRP A 126 -7.72 -9.55 -12.84
N GLY A 127 -8.27 -8.97 -13.90
CA GLY A 127 -9.52 -8.23 -13.85
C GLY A 127 -9.38 -6.77 -13.40
N ARG A 128 -10.51 -6.16 -13.08
CA ARG A 128 -10.60 -4.75 -12.65
C ARG A 128 -10.18 -4.55 -11.20
N THR A 129 -10.42 -5.54 -10.35
CA THR A 129 -9.98 -5.55 -8.96
C THR A 129 -8.51 -5.93 -8.92
N ARG A 130 -7.66 -4.99 -8.50
CA ARG A 130 -6.21 -5.18 -8.42
C ARG A 130 -5.76 -5.73 -7.09
N ALA A 131 -6.49 -5.44 -6.04
CA ALA A 131 -6.20 -5.93 -4.71
C ALA A 131 -7.45 -5.91 -3.84
N ARG A 132 -7.47 -6.80 -2.87
CA ARG A 132 -8.44 -6.78 -1.77
C ARG A 132 -7.72 -6.42 -0.50
N LEU A 133 -8.32 -5.52 0.26
CA LEU A 133 -7.78 -5.02 1.51
C LEU A 133 -8.67 -5.44 2.66
N THR A 134 -8.05 -5.88 3.74
CA THR A 134 -8.72 -6.08 5.01
C THR A 134 -8.08 -5.15 6.02
N LEU A 135 -8.86 -4.18 6.52
CA LEU A 135 -8.40 -3.27 7.56
C LEU A 135 -8.57 -3.93 8.92
N GLY A 136 -7.57 -3.75 9.77
CA GLY A 136 -7.65 -4.13 11.17
C GLY A 136 -8.58 -3.20 11.95
N THR A 137 -8.62 -3.40 13.26
CA THR A 137 -9.50 -2.63 14.15
C THR A 137 -9.04 -1.20 14.38
N GLU A 138 -7.78 -0.92 14.09
CA GLU A 138 -7.20 0.40 14.21
C GLU A 138 -7.47 1.20 12.95
N LEU A 139 -7.93 2.44 13.11
CA LEU A 139 -8.12 3.35 11.99
C LEU A 139 -6.76 3.80 11.47
N LEU A 140 -6.42 3.37 10.26
CA LEU A 140 -5.25 3.86 9.55
C LEU A 140 -5.60 5.13 8.78
N GLU A 141 -4.64 6.04 8.72
CA GLU A 141 -4.77 7.21 7.85
C GLU A 141 -4.91 6.78 6.38
N PRO A 142 -5.85 7.37 5.63
CA PRO A 142 -6.03 7.05 4.21
C PRO A 142 -4.76 7.17 3.39
N GLY A 143 -3.93 8.18 3.64
CA GLY A 143 -2.65 8.35 2.96
C GLY A 143 -1.68 7.18 3.19
N LEU A 144 -1.63 6.64 4.39
CA LEU A 144 -0.81 5.48 4.74
C LEU A 144 -1.30 4.23 3.98
N VAL A 145 -2.60 4.01 3.93
CA VAL A 145 -3.19 2.88 3.19
C VAL A 145 -2.82 2.95 1.71
N LEU A 146 -2.97 4.12 1.10
CA LEU A 146 -2.62 4.33 -0.31
C LEU A 146 -1.12 4.14 -0.56
N PHE A 147 -0.28 4.61 0.34
CA PHE A 147 1.17 4.44 0.23
C PHE A 147 1.57 2.97 0.33
N ALA A 148 1.02 2.23 1.27
CA ALA A 148 1.26 0.79 1.41
C ALA A 148 0.81 0.02 0.16
N LEU A 149 -0.35 0.36 -0.40
CA LEU A 149 -0.83 -0.23 -1.66
C LEU A 149 0.11 0.07 -2.83
N TRP A 150 0.59 1.30 -2.93
CA TRP A 150 1.54 1.67 -3.96
C TRP A 150 2.84 0.87 -3.85
N VAL A 151 3.36 0.68 -2.63
CA VAL A 151 4.57 -0.13 -2.39
C VAL A 151 4.35 -1.58 -2.81
N VAL A 152 3.22 -2.17 -2.46
CA VAL A 152 2.87 -3.55 -2.85
C VAL A 152 2.78 -3.68 -4.38
N GLN A 153 2.13 -2.74 -5.05
CA GLN A 153 2.03 -2.74 -6.51
C GLN A 153 3.38 -2.59 -7.19
N ASP A 154 4.26 -1.79 -6.60
CA ASP A 154 5.62 -1.63 -7.10
C ASP A 154 6.43 -2.94 -7.00
N PHE A 155 6.28 -3.70 -5.93
CA PHE A 155 6.88 -5.03 -5.81
C PHE A 155 6.38 -5.98 -6.90
N LEU A 156 5.08 -6.01 -7.14
CA LEU A 156 4.47 -6.87 -8.15
C LEU A 156 4.94 -6.53 -9.57
N ALA A 157 5.05 -5.24 -9.86
CA ALA A 157 5.55 -4.77 -11.15
C ALA A 157 7.03 -5.17 -11.37
N GLN A 158 7.85 -5.09 -10.33
CA GLN A 158 9.25 -5.52 -10.41
C GLN A 158 9.39 -7.03 -10.59
N ASP A 159 8.59 -7.82 -9.89
CA ASP A 159 8.61 -9.28 -10.01
C ASP A 159 8.17 -9.73 -11.42
N SER A 160 7.21 -9.05 -12.02
CA SER A 160 6.76 -9.34 -13.39
C SER A 160 7.84 -9.03 -14.44
N SER A 161 8.68 -8.04 -14.19
CA SER A 161 9.76 -7.66 -15.10
C SER A 161 11.01 -8.55 -14.96
N SER A 162 11.14 -9.25 -13.83
CA SER A 162 12.28 -10.15 -13.57
C SER A 162 12.09 -11.56 -14.11
N GLY A 163 10.89 -11.91 -14.54
CA GLY A 163 10.53 -13.24 -15.04
C GLY A 163 10.55 -13.40 -16.56
N GLY A 164 11.17 -12.45 -17.27
CA GLY A 164 11.32 -12.47 -18.72
C GLY A 164 12.71 -12.90 -19.17
#